data_e652576e568aa12fb790812505e01f4e
#
_entry.id   e652576e568aa12fb790812505e01f4e
#
_cell.length_a   1.000
_cell.length_b   1.000
_cell.length_c   1.000
_cell.angle_alpha   90.00
_cell.angle_beta   90.00
_cell.angle_gamma   90.00
#
_symmetry.space_group_name_H-M   'P 1'
#
loop_
_entity.id
_entity.type
_entity.pdbx_description
1 polymer ?
#
loop_
_entity_poly.entity_id
_entity_poly.type
_entity_poly.pdbx_seq_one_letter_code
_entity_poly.pdbx_strand_id
1 'polypeptide(L)'
;MQQRDLRRQGFFDFHHQRTGIHCRRIRHDPGAEPFSTGSKARDKARVDALATEIDKLQDLFYADRRYKLLVVLQGTDTSGKDGTIRGVFGRTSALGVHTVAWKAPTSDERAHDFLWRIHERVPGDGEVVIFNRSHYEDVLVPVVNAWITPEQTRQRYQQIN
;
A
#
# COMPACT_ATOMS: atom_id res chain seq x y z
N MET A 1 -15.91 3.68 28.23
CA MET A 1 -14.53 3.81 28.73
C MET A 1 -13.71 2.68 28.14
N GLN A 2 -13.27 2.75 26.86
CA GLN A 2 -12.40 1.73 26.20
C GLN A 2 -11.97 2.11 24.78
N GLN A 3 -11.99 3.40 24.40
CA GLN A 3 -11.52 3.84 23.07
C GLN A 3 -10.08 4.42 23.05
N ARG A 4 -9.36 4.39 24.18
CA ARG A 4 -8.03 5.03 24.28
C ARG A 4 -6.84 4.09 24.12
N ASP A 5 -7.03 2.77 24.10
CA ASP A 5 -5.90 1.82 24.10
C ASP A 5 -5.48 1.27 22.72
N LEU A 6 -6.30 1.44 21.69
CA LEU A 6 -5.93 0.98 20.33
C LEU A 6 -4.85 1.85 19.63
N ARG A 7 -4.53 3.03 20.19
CA ARG A 7 -3.48 3.91 19.65
C ARG A 7 -2.06 3.54 20.06
N ARG A 8 -1.88 2.54 20.94
CA ARG A 8 -0.55 2.13 21.46
C ARG A 8 -0.05 0.78 20.95
N GLN A 9 -0.84 0.03 20.19
CA GLN A 9 -0.32 -1.17 19.53
C GLN A 9 0.47 -0.74 18.31
N GLY A 10 1.78 -0.65 18.51
CA GLY A 10 2.74 -0.31 17.48
C GLY A 10 2.61 -1.26 16.28
N PHE A 11 2.56 -0.71 15.09
CA PHE A 11 2.76 -1.43 13.84
C PHE A 11 4.00 -2.33 13.99
N PHE A 12 3.84 -3.60 13.67
CA PHE A 12 4.80 -4.67 13.92
C PHE A 12 6.19 -4.41 13.34
N ASP A 13 7.22 -4.68 14.14
CA ASP A 13 8.59 -4.83 13.69
C ASP A 13 8.74 -6.13 12.90
N PHE A 14 8.93 -6.03 11.59
CA PHE A 14 9.36 -7.14 10.77
C PHE A 14 10.89 -7.19 10.71
N HIS A 15 11.46 -8.10 11.47
CA HIS A 15 12.83 -8.55 11.28
C HIS A 15 12.81 -9.80 10.40
N HIS A 16 13.01 -9.64 9.10
CA HIS A 16 13.27 -10.77 8.21
C HIS A 16 14.75 -10.74 7.79
N GLN A 17 15.55 -11.55 8.49
CA GLN A 17 17.02 -11.58 8.32
C GLN A 17 17.51 -12.34 7.06
N ARG A 18 16.68 -12.67 6.07
CA ARG A 18 17.12 -13.55 4.96
C ARG A 18 17.00 -13.01 3.53
N THR A 19 16.49 -11.82 3.28
CA THR A 19 16.28 -11.34 1.90
C THR A 19 16.86 -9.97 1.57
N GLY A 20 17.67 -9.37 2.43
CA GLY A 20 18.27 -8.06 2.13
C GLY A 20 17.30 -6.88 1.98
N ILE A 21 16.03 -7.07 2.29
CA ILE A 21 15.02 -6.00 2.27
C ILE A 21 15.08 -5.26 3.60
N HIS A 22 15.75 -4.12 3.62
CA HIS A 22 15.71 -3.19 4.75
C HIS A 22 14.38 -2.45 4.77
N CYS A 23 13.41 -2.95 5.53
CA CYS A 23 12.22 -2.17 5.86
C CYS A 23 12.59 -1.10 6.89
N ARG A 24 12.81 0.14 6.44
CA ARG A 24 13.08 1.27 7.34
C ARG A 24 11.76 1.79 7.87
N ARG A 25 11.47 1.54 9.14
CA ARG A 25 10.32 2.15 9.82
C ARG A 25 10.55 3.65 9.93
N ILE A 26 9.84 4.42 9.11
CA ILE A 26 9.78 5.87 9.25
C ILE A 26 8.63 6.16 10.21
N ARG A 27 8.95 6.58 11.45
CA ARG A 27 7.93 7.13 12.36
C ARG A 27 7.62 8.54 11.88
N HIS A 28 6.45 8.74 11.31
CA HIS A 28 5.93 10.06 11.00
C HIS A 28 4.90 10.49 12.06
N ASP A 29 5.07 11.69 12.58
CA ASP A 29 3.97 12.42 13.18
C ASP A 29 2.95 12.72 12.08
N PRO A 30 1.67 12.31 12.22
CA PRO A 30 0.65 12.60 11.21
C PRO A 30 0.44 14.08 10.92
N GLY A 31 0.84 14.97 11.85
CA GLY A 31 0.80 16.42 11.67
C GLY A 31 2.08 17.02 11.09
N ALA A 32 3.14 16.23 10.95
CA ALA A 32 4.39 16.74 10.40
C ALA A 32 4.36 16.77 8.87
N GLU A 33 4.82 17.86 8.29
CA GLU A 33 5.01 18.03 6.84
C GLU A 33 6.51 18.13 6.50
N PRO A 34 7.32 17.07 6.72
CA PRO A 34 8.78 17.15 6.68
C PRO A 34 9.34 17.49 5.29
N PHE A 35 8.55 17.35 4.24
CA PHE A 35 8.95 17.63 2.86
C PHE A 35 8.25 18.86 2.26
N SER A 36 7.38 19.52 3.02
CA SER A 36 6.71 20.74 2.57
C SER A 36 7.68 21.92 2.59
N THR A 37 7.59 22.76 1.56
CA THR A 37 8.30 24.05 1.50
C THR A 37 7.55 25.17 2.21
N GLY A 38 6.38 24.88 2.82
CA GLY A 38 5.45 25.85 3.37
C GLY A 38 4.64 26.60 2.31
N SER A 39 4.79 26.22 1.03
CA SER A 39 4.03 26.80 -0.09
C SER A 39 3.39 25.70 -0.93
N LYS A 40 2.06 25.62 -0.87
CA LYS A 40 1.27 24.64 -1.63
C LYS A 40 1.58 24.66 -3.14
N ALA A 41 1.83 25.84 -3.70
CA ALA A 41 2.16 25.99 -5.13
C ALA A 41 3.53 25.37 -5.45
N ARG A 42 4.55 25.62 -4.61
CA ARG A 42 5.88 25.03 -4.77
C ARG A 42 5.88 23.53 -4.54
N ASP A 43 5.16 23.06 -3.54
CA ASP A 43 5.05 21.63 -3.25
C ASP A 43 4.35 20.88 -4.40
N LYS A 44 3.29 21.48 -4.97
CA LYS A 44 2.63 20.92 -6.15
C LYS A 44 3.57 20.87 -7.37
N ALA A 45 4.29 21.94 -7.65
CA ALA A 45 5.26 21.96 -8.76
C ALA A 45 6.36 20.90 -8.59
N ARG A 46 6.81 20.66 -7.35
CA ARG A 46 7.77 19.62 -7.05
C ARG A 46 7.20 18.21 -7.26
N VAL A 47 5.95 17.96 -6.84
CA VAL A 47 5.26 16.69 -7.11
C VAL A 47 5.12 16.46 -8.60
N ASP A 48 4.73 17.48 -9.38
CA ASP A 48 4.61 17.39 -10.83
C ASP A 48 5.95 17.07 -11.52
N ALA A 49 7.04 17.66 -11.06
CA ALA A 49 8.39 17.37 -11.56
C ALA A 49 8.81 15.92 -11.26
N LEU A 50 8.62 15.45 -10.01
CA LEU A 50 8.92 14.08 -9.61
C LEU A 50 8.04 13.06 -10.34
N ALA A 51 6.76 13.35 -10.56
CA ALA A 51 5.87 12.46 -11.32
C ALA A 51 6.34 12.30 -12.79
N THR A 52 6.90 13.37 -13.39
CA THR A 52 7.49 13.29 -14.73
C THR A 52 8.79 12.47 -14.75
N GLU A 53 9.56 12.52 -13.68
CA GLU A 53 10.75 11.68 -13.54
C GLU A 53 10.38 10.20 -13.34
N ILE A 54 9.38 9.92 -12.51
CA ILE A 54 8.84 8.57 -12.30
C ILE A 54 8.33 7.97 -13.61
N ASP A 55 7.65 8.74 -14.45
CA ASP A 55 7.18 8.31 -15.77
C ASP A 55 8.33 7.79 -16.65
N LYS A 56 9.41 8.57 -16.76
CA LYS A 56 10.61 8.17 -17.51
C LYS A 56 11.29 6.93 -16.95
N LEU A 57 11.39 6.85 -15.61
CA LEU A 57 11.99 5.70 -14.94
C LEU A 57 11.13 4.44 -15.08
N GLN A 58 9.81 4.60 -15.12
CA GLN A 58 8.88 3.50 -15.30
C GLN A 58 9.01 2.83 -16.67
N ASP A 59 9.22 3.59 -17.73
CA ASP A 59 9.47 3.03 -19.06
C ASP A 59 10.73 2.15 -19.08
N LEU A 60 11.81 2.61 -18.44
CA LEU A 60 13.05 1.85 -18.28
C LEU A 60 12.83 0.60 -17.42
N PHE A 61 12.09 0.73 -16.32
CA PHE A 61 11.75 -0.37 -15.42
C PHE A 61 10.94 -1.46 -16.13
N TYR A 62 9.96 -1.05 -16.93
CA TYR A 62 9.14 -1.96 -17.72
C TYR A 62 9.95 -2.70 -18.79
N ALA A 63 10.89 -2.01 -19.46
CA ALA A 63 11.76 -2.60 -20.48
C ALA A 63 12.80 -3.56 -19.88
N ASP A 64 13.33 -3.24 -18.69
CA ASP A 64 14.38 -4.02 -18.01
C ASP A 64 13.88 -5.36 -17.48
N ARG A 65 12.64 -5.44 -17.01
CA ARG A 65 11.96 -6.67 -16.53
C ARG A 65 12.71 -7.46 -15.44
N ARG A 66 13.65 -6.86 -14.72
CA ARG A 66 14.40 -7.54 -13.65
C ARG A 66 13.74 -7.47 -12.29
N TYR A 67 12.83 -6.52 -12.09
CA TYR A 67 12.24 -6.24 -10.79
C TYR A 67 10.72 -6.13 -10.89
N LYS A 68 10.09 -6.25 -9.73
CA LYS A 68 8.64 -6.09 -9.53
C LYS A 68 8.45 -5.03 -8.45
N LEU A 69 7.51 -4.12 -8.63
CA LEU A 69 7.21 -3.10 -7.61
C LEU A 69 5.75 -3.15 -7.21
N LEU A 70 5.51 -3.45 -5.94
CA LEU A 70 4.19 -3.33 -5.32
C LEU A 70 4.16 -2.11 -4.41
N VAL A 71 3.28 -1.16 -4.70
CA VAL A 71 3.02 0.01 -3.85
C VAL A 71 1.71 -0.20 -3.11
N VAL A 72 1.74 -0.26 -1.79
CA VAL A 72 0.55 -0.43 -0.95
C VAL A 72 0.18 0.89 -0.30
N LEU A 73 -0.99 1.43 -0.62
CA LEU A 73 -1.56 2.63 0.00
C LEU A 73 -2.69 2.22 0.95
N GLN A 74 -2.37 2.20 2.24
CA GLN A 74 -3.31 1.84 3.29
C GLN A 74 -3.68 3.06 4.13
N GLY A 75 -4.96 3.24 4.43
CA GLY A 75 -5.45 4.34 5.25
C GLY A 75 -6.97 4.50 5.18
N THR A 76 -7.52 5.41 5.99
CA THR A 76 -8.96 5.73 6.02
C THR A 76 -9.45 6.30 4.69
N ASP A 77 -10.76 6.38 4.49
CA ASP A 77 -11.35 6.83 3.22
C ASP A 77 -10.95 8.26 2.83
N THR A 78 -10.71 9.13 3.78
CA THR A 78 -10.33 10.53 3.55
C THR A 78 -8.82 10.78 3.62
N SER A 79 -7.98 9.73 3.62
CA SER A 79 -6.52 9.86 3.80
C SER A 79 -5.75 10.36 2.58
N GLY A 80 -6.44 10.69 1.47
CA GLY A 80 -5.80 11.23 0.28
C GLY A 80 -5.20 10.19 -0.68
N LYS A 81 -5.45 8.90 -0.49
CA LYS A 81 -4.91 7.81 -1.35
C LYS A 81 -5.15 8.04 -2.84
N ASP A 82 -6.40 8.35 -3.23
CA ASP A 82 -6.75 8.58 -4.64
C ASP A 82 -6.04 9.82 -5.22
N GLY A 83 -5.88 10.86 -4.39
CA GLY A 83 -5.11 12.04 -4.76
C GLY A 83 -3.64 11.72 -5.00
N THR A 84 -3.05 10.86 -4.15
CA THR A 84 -1.67 10.39 -4.29
C THR A 84 -1.51 9.57 -5.57
N ILE A 85 -2.41 8.61 -5.83
CA ILE A 85 -2.36 7.80 -7.06
C ILE A 85 -2.40 8.70 -8.29
N ARG A 86 -3.37 9.61 -8.36
CA ARG A 86 -3.49 10.55 -9.50
C ARG A 86 -2.31 11.50 -9.64
N GLY A 87 -1.81 12.02 -8.52
CA GLY A 87 -0.72 13.00 -8.52
C GLY A 87 0.63 12.39 -8.90
N VAL A 88 0.90 11.16 -8.47
CA VAL A 88 2.20 10.48 -8.66
C VAL A 88 2.20 9.65 -9.94
N PHE A 89 1.16 8.83 -10.15
CA PHE A 89 1.13 7.84 -11.22
C PHE A 89 0.18 8.20 -12.38
N GLY A 90 -0.53 9.31 -12.30
CA GLY A 90 -1.49 9.71 -13.35
C GLY A 90 -0.89 10.03 -14.72
N ARG A 91 0.44 10.09 -14.82
CA ARG A 91 1.18 10.33 -16.07
C ARG A 91 1.91 9.10 -16.60
N THR A 92 2.04 8.06 -15.78
CA THR A 92 2.77 6.85 -16.15
C THR A 92 2.03 6.03 -17.20
N SER A 93 2.79 5.29 -17.99
CA SER A 93 2.24 4.40 -19.03
C SER A 93 1.37 3.31 -18.42
N ALA A 94 0.17 3.11 -19.00
CA ALA A 94 -0.72 2.02 -18.62
C ALA A 94 -0.17 0.62 -18.97
N LEU A 95 0.90 0.53 -19.76
CA LEU A 95 1.51 -0.74 -20.14
C LEU A 95 2.26 -1.41 -19.00
N GLY A 96 2.80 -0.64 -18.07
CA GLY A 96 3.59 -1.18 -16.96
C GLY A 96 3.11 -0.77 -15.57
N VAL A 97 2.04 0.04 -15.47
CA VAL A 97 1.49 0.50 -14.18
C VAL A 97 0.02 0.18 -14.09
N HIS A 98 -0.34 -0.60 -13.07
CA HIS A 98 -1.72 -1.02 -12.83
C HIS A 98 -2.17 -0.61 -11.43
N THR A 99 -3.40 -0.11 -11.30
CA THR A 99 -3.99 0.21 -10.00
C THR A 99 -5.12 -0.76 -9.69
N VAL A 100 -5.05 -1.37 -8.52
CA VAL A 100 -6.08 -2.26 -7.98
C VAL A 100 -6.74 -1.60 -6.79
N ALA A 101 -8.03 -1.30 -6.88
CA ALA A 101 -8.82 -0.77 -5.77
C ALA A 101 -9.53 -1.94 -5.07
N TRP A 102 -9.04 -2.30 -3.90
CA TRP A 102 -9.62 -3.39 -3.12
C TRP A 102 -10.95 -2.98 -2.48
N LYS A 103 -11.96 -3.79 -2.73
CA LYS A 103 -13.30 -3.69 -2.14
C LYS A 103 -13.58 -4.90 -1.26
N ALA A 104 -14.76 -4.90 -0.62
CA ALA A 104 -15.25 -6.10 0.07
C ALA A 104 -15.19 -7.32 -0.87
N PRO A 105 -14.73 -8.49 -0.38
CA PRO A 105 -14.59 -9.68 -1.22
C PRO A 105 -15.96 -10.16 -1.73
N THR A 106 -15.97 -10.65 -2.95
CA THR A 106 -17.14 -11.31 -3.58
C THR A 106 -17.44 -12.64 -2.90
N SER A 107 -18.57 -13.29 -3.27
CA SER A 107 -18.90 -14.63 -2.76
C SER A 107 -17.84 -15.67 -3.17
N ASP A 108 -17.34 -15.57 -4.39
CA ASP A 108 -16.29 -16.43 -4.91
C ASP A 108 -14.95 -16.23 -4.19
N GLU A 109 -14.51 -14.98 -4.05
CA GLU A 109 -13.30 -14.67 -3.30
C GLU A 109 -13.37 -15.12 -1.83
N ARG A 110 -14.56 -15.11 -1.21
CA ARG A 110 -14.76 -15.61 0.16
C ARG A 110 -14.74 -17.14 0.27
N ALA A 111 -14.97 -17.86 -0.82
CA ALA A 111 -14.87 -19.33 -0.85
C ALA A 111 -13.41 -19.81 -0.86
N HIS A 112 -12.47 -18.93 -1.15
CA HIS A 112 -11.04 -19.20 -1.18
C HIS A 112 -10.30 -18.61 0.02
N ASP A 113 -9.01 -18.91 0.14
CA ASP A 113 -8.13 -18.23 1.09
C ASP A 113 -8.11 -16.71 0.82
N PHE A 114 -8.05 -15.88 1.87
CA PHE A 114 -8.15 -14.42 1.74
C PHE A 114 -7.00 -13.79 0.92
N LEU A 115 -5.86 -14.47 0.78
CA LEU A 115 -4.76 -14.04 -0.07
C LEU A 115 -4.91 -14.49 -1.53
N TRP A 116 -5.83 -15.40 -1.84
CA TRP A 116 -6.02 -15.92 -3.19
C TRP A 116 -6.22 -14.79 -4.22
N ARG A 117 -7.15 -13.88 -3.96
CA ARG A 117 -7.40 -12.72 -4.84
C ARG A 117 -6.22 -11.74 -4.92
N ILE A 118 -5.37 -11.73 -3.89
CA ILE A 118 -4.18 -10.88 -3.85
C ILE A 118 -3.10 -11.43 -4.77
N HIS A 119 -2.86 -12.74 -4.75
CA HIS A 119 -1.86 -13.40 -5.60
C HIS A 119 -2.11 -13.19 -7.09
N GLU A 120 -3.37 -13.10 -7.51
CA GLU A 120 -3.73 -12.83 -8.91
C GLU A 120 -3.40 -11.41 -9.37
N ARG A 121 -3.11 -10.50 -8.45
CA ARG A 121 -2.95 -9.07 -8.70
C ARG A 121 -1.57 -8.52 -8.32
N VAL A 122 -0.67 -9.37 -7.86
CA VAL A 122 0.72 -8.94 -7.60
C VAL A 122 1.46 -8.67 -8.92
N PRO A 123 2.46 -7.76 -8.92
CA PRO A 123 3.15 -7.40 -10.14
C PRO A 123 3.95 -8.56 -10.75
N GLY A 124 3.95 -8.65 -12.07
CA GLY A 124 4.89 -9.42 -12.87
C GLY A 124 6.22 -8.69 -13.07
N ASP A 125 7.14 -9.31 -13.80
CA ASP A 125 8.46 -8.72 -14.09
C ASP A 125 8.34 -7.43 -14.92
N GLY A 126 8.91 -6.34 -14.41
CA GLY A 126 8.84 -5.01 -15.02
C GLY A 126 7.55 -4.23 -14.68
N GLU A 127 6.65 -4.80 -13.90
CA GLU A 127 5.38 -4.14 -13.59
C GLU A 127 5.42 -3.39 -12.24
N VAL A 128 4.69 -2.30 -12.19
CA VAL A 128 4.35 -1.54 -10.99
C VAL A 128 2.87 -1.71 -10.71
N VAL A 129 2.53 -2.33 -9.60
CA VAL A 129 1.13 -2.46 -9.18
C VAL A 129 0.90 -1.61 -7.93
N ILE A 130 -0.18 -0.82 -7.98
CA ILE A 130 -0.56 0.07 -6.88
C ILE A 130 -1.84 -0.48 -6.25
N PHE A 131 -1.74 -0.91 -5.01
CA PHE A 131 -2.89 -1.32 -4.22
C PHE A 131 -3.50 -0.11 -3.51
N ASN A 132 -4.69 0.31 -3.93
CA ASN A 132 -5.52 1.25 -3.18
C ASN A 132 -6.34 0.46 -2.16
N ARG A 133 -5.97 0.54 -0.89
CA ARG A 133 -6.19 -0.46 0.16
C ARG A 133 -5.39 -1.74 -0.13
N SER A 134 -5.55 -2.80 0.67
CA SER A 134 -4.78 -4.03 0.45
C SER A 134 -5.41 -5.22 1.17
N HIS A 135 -4.71 -6.36 1.14
CA HIS A 135 -5.00 -7.54 1.96
C HIS A 135 -5.10 -7.26 3.47
N TYR A 136 -4.55 -6.14 3.95
CA TYR A 136 -4.75 -5.72 5.35
C TYR A 136 -6.21 -5.36 5.66
N GLU A 137 -7.04 -5.02 4.66
CA GLU A 137 -8.49 -4.84 4.87
C GLU A 137 -9.14 -6.14 5.34
N ASP A 138 -8.68 -7.29 4.87
CA ASP A 138 -9.16 -8.61 5.29
C ASP A 138 -8.70 -9.01 6.71
N VAL A 139 -7.86 -8.20 7.35
CA VAL A 139 -7.52 -8.31 8.76
C VAL A 139 -8.19 -7.19 9.57
N LEU A 140 -8.03 -5.94 9.16
CA LEU A 140 -8.47 -4.77 9.93
C LEU A 140 -9.99 -4.70 10.04
N VAL A 141 -10.70 -4.87 8.93
CA VAL A 141 -12.17 -4.78 8.90
C VAL A 141 -12.81 -5.93 9.70
N PRO A 142 -12.42 -7.20 9.53
CA PRO A 142 -12.94 -8.30 10.35
C PRO A 142 -12.66 -8.16 11.85
N VAL A 143 -11.52 -7.59 12.23
CA VAL A 143 -11.19 -7.33 13.65
C VAL A 143 -12.11 -6.26 14.24
N VAL A 144 -12.30 -5.14 13.53
CA VAL A 144 -13.16 -4.05 13.99
C VAL A 144 -14.61 -4.49 14.15
N ASN A 145 -15.09 -5.36 13.25
CA ASN A 145 -16.45 -5.88 13.29
C ASN A 145 -16.60 -7.17 14.11
N ALA A 146 -15.55 -7.62 14.80
CA ALA A 146 -15.54 -8.86 15.58
C ALA A 146 -15.97 -10.11 14.77
N TRP A 147 -15.63 -10.18 13.48
CA TRP A 147 -15.92 -11.31 12.60
C TRP A 147 -14.88 -12.42 12.68
N ILE A 148 -13.70 -12.12 13.19
CA ILE A 148 -12.61 -13.08 13.40
C ILE A 148 -12.08 -13.00 14.83
N THR A 149 -11.57 -14.14 15.31
CA THR A 149 -10.99 -14.26 16.65
C THR A 149 -9.58 -13.63 16.70
N PRO A 150 -9.07 -13.32 17.91
CA PRO A 150 -7.67 -12.89 18.06
C PRO A 150 -6.66 -13.91 17.51
N GLU A 151 -6.97 -15.21 17.60
CA GLU A 151 -6.14 -16.27 17.03
C GLU A 151 -6.11 -16.22 15.50
N GLN A 152 -7.28 -16.12 14.85
CA GLN A 152 -7.37 -15.96 13.40
C GLN A 152 -6.68 -14.67 12.93
N THR A 153 -6.78 -13.60 13.71
CA THR A 153 -6.06 -12.34 13.43
C THR A 153 -4.55 -12.59 13.39
N ARG A 154 -4.01 -13.28 14.38
CA ARG A 154 -2.58 -13.61 14.45
C ARG A 154 -2.15 -14.49 13.29
N GLN A 155 -2.93 -15.51 12.96
CA GLN A 155 -2.68 -16.40 11.81
C GLN A 155 -2.64 -15.62 10.49
N ARG A 156 -3.61 -14.72 10.24
CA ARG A 156 -3.62 -13.89 9.03
C ARG A 156 -2.40 -12.99 8.93
N TYR A 157 -1.97 -12.36 10.03
CA TYR A 157 -0.73 -11.60 10.03
C TYR A 157 0.50 -12.46 9.74
N GLN A 158 0.55 -13.68 10.25
CA GLN A 158 1.65 -14.63 9.95
C GLN A 158 1.65 -15.06 8.48
N GLN A 159 0.47 -15.19 7.86
CA GLN A 159 0.35 -15.56 6.45
C GLN A 159 0.74 -14.42 5.50
N ILE A 160 0.53 -13.17 5.91
CA ILE A 160 0.93 -11.99 5.13
C ILE A 160 2.45 -11.81 5.14
N ASN A 161 3.14 -12.26 6.16
CA ASN A 161 4.54 -12.04 6.45
C ASN A 161 5.37 -13.28 6.23
#